data_432cbc2bebad95fb971bbc5868ed426e
#
_entry.id   432cbc2bebad95fb971bbc5868ed426e
#
_cell.length_a   1.000
_cell.length_b   1.000
_cell.length_c   1.000
_cell.angle_alpha   90.00
_cell.angle_beta   90.00
_cell.angle_gamma   90.00
#
_symmetry.space_group_name_H-M   'P 1'
#
loop_
_entity.id
_entity.type
_entity.pdbx_description
1 polymer ?
#
loop_
_entity_poly.entity_id
_entity_poly.type
_entity_poly.pdbx_seq_one_letter_code
_entity_poly.pdbx_strand_id
1 'polypeptide(L)'
;MPFDPLKLRHWQFPDIEHTYTEKDTMLYALGLGCGSDASDPDDLKFVYERGLVALPTMAVVLAHPGNWLESKESTADYSKVLHGEQYLTLDRPLPPKGTVIGRGRIVDLLDKGKEKGALLYAERTLLDKETGERIATMTSAAMLRGDGGFGGKSGPQPAAHQLPDGQPLRHLDIKTHSNSALIYRLSGDRNPLHADPAAATRGGFRMPILHGLCTFGVAGRAILKACCGGDPARLKSLQVRFSAPVFPGETLRTELWPNGGEVSFRARVMERDVVVLNNGLARLSG
;
A
#
# COMPACT_ATOMS: atom_id res chain seq x y z
N MET A 1 6.18 -15.66 -24.04
CA MET A 1 4.94 -16.47 -24.23
C MET A 1 3.79 -15.50 -24.38
N PRO A 2 2.75 -15.83 -25.17
CA PRO A 2 1.56 -15.00 -25.18
C PRO A 2 0.89 -15.00 -23.79
N PHE A 3 0.21 -13.93 -23.45
CA PHE A 3 -0.54 -13.80 -22.20
C PHE A 3 -1.65 -14.85 -22.11
N ASP A 4 -1.73 -15.56 -20.99
CA ASP A 4 -2.74 -16.59 -20.72
C ASP A 4 -3.61 -16.17 -19.53
N PRO A 5 -4.82 -15.62 -19.75
CA PRO A 5 -5.69 -15.13 -18.70
C PRO A 5 -6.21 -16.26 -17.79
N LEU A 6 -6.29 -17.49 -18.27
CA LEU A 6 -6.76 -18.62 -17.47
C LEU A 6 -5.72 -19.01 -16.40
N LYS A 7 -4.43 -18.97 -16.75
CA LYS A 7 -3.37 -19.21 -15.76
C LYS A 7 -3.42 -18.19 -14.63
N LEU A 8 -3.58 -16.90 -14.95
CA LEU A 8 -3.71 -15.87 -13.92
C LEU A 8 -4.98 -16.06 -13.08
N ARG A 9 -6.12 -16.32 -13.68
CA ARG A 9 -7.38 -16.52 -12.94
C ARG A 9 -7.32 -17.68 -11.96
N HIS A 10 -6.59 -18.74 -12.29
CA HIS A 10 -6.45 -19.93 -11.46
C HIS A 10 -5.11 -19.98 -10.71
N TRP A 11 -4.41 -18.86 -10.61
CA TRP A 11 -3.16 -18.78 -9.89
C TRP A 11 -3.31 -19.22 -8.44
N GLN A 12 -2.50 -20.17 -8.05
CA GLN A 12 -2.49 -20.70 -6.69
C GLN A 12 -1.35 -20.06 -5.90
N PHE A 13 -1.68 -19.33 -4.87
CA PHE A 13 -0.69 -18.83 -3.93
C PHE A 13 -0.46 -19.90 -2.85
N PRO A 14 0.80 -20.21 -2.51
CA PRO A 14 1.06 -20.97 -1.29
C PRO A 14 0.70 -20.12 -0.07
N ASP A 15 0.34 -20.79 1.03
CA ASP A 15 0.28 -20.12 2.34
C ASP A 15 1.70 -19.63 2.69
N ILE A 16 1.82 -18.37 3.10
CA ILE A 16 3.11 -17.75 3.43
C ILE A 16 3.16 -17.52 4.93
N GLU A 17 4.03 -18.27 5.60
CA GLU A 17 4.34 -18.03 7.01
C GLU A 17 5.38 -16.90 7.11
N HIS A 18 5.12 -15.92 7.98
CA HIS A 18 6.01 -14.80 8.21
C HIS A 18 6.09 -14.48 9.70
N THR A 19 7.26 -14.65 10.28
CA THR A 19 7.55 -14.21 11.64
C THR A 19 8.18 -12.82 11.59
N TYR A 20 7.62 -11.86 12.31
CA TYR A 20 8.13 -10.51 12.42
C TYR A 20 8.34 -10.14 13.90
N THR A 21 9.28 -9.27 14.15
CA THR A 21 9.76 -8.87 15.47
C THR A 21 9.44 -7.41 15.74
N GLU A 22 9.65 -6.97 16.98
CA GLU A 22 9.58 -5.56 17.34
C GLU A 22 10.51 -4.69 16.48
N LYS A 23 11.69 -5.24 16.11
CA LYS A 23 12.62 -4.55 15.20
C LYS A 23 12.02 -4.31 13.82
N ASP A 24 11.29 -5.27 13.27
CA ASP A 24 10.65 -5.14 11.96
C ASP A 24 9.52 -4.10 12.01
N THR A 25 8.77 -4.07 13.11
CA THR A 25 7.72 -3.07 13.37
C THR A 25 8.30 -1.66 13.47
N MET A 26 9.38 -1.47 14.24
CA MET A 26 10.08 -0.19 14.31
C MET A 26 10.68 0.21 12.97
N LEU A 27 11.29 -0.74 12.24
CA LEU A 27 11.89 -0.49 10.93
C LEU A 27 10.84 -0.01 9.91
N TYR A 28 9.65 -0.63 9.89
CA TYR A 28 8.54 -0.18 9.06
C TYR A 28 8.14 1.26 9.39
N ALA A 29 7.96 1.57 10.67
CA ALA A 29 7.58 2.91 11.12
C ALA A 29 8.63 3.97 10.77
N LEU A 30 9.94 3.65 10.96
CA LEU A 30 11.06 4.51 10.53
C LEU A 30 11.03 4.75 9.01
N GLY A 31 10.70 3.71 8.22
CA GLY A 31 10.54 3.82 6.76
C GLY A 31 9.45 4.80 6.34
N LEU A 32 8.44 5.02 7.19
CA LEU A 32 7.37 6.01 6.99
C LEU A 32 7.69 7.38 7.64
N GLY A 33 8.90 7.55 8.18
CA GLY A 33 9.35 8.79 8.78
C GLY A 33 8.87 9.02 10.22
N CYS A 34 8.36 8.00 10.94
CA CYS A 34 8.13 8.13 12.38
C CYS A 34 9.46 8.39 13.09
N GLY A 35 9.45 9.24 14.12
CA GLY A 35 10.65 9.62 14.85
C GLY A 35 11.58 10.58 14.10
N SER A 36 11.13 11.17 12.97
CA SER A 36 11.89 12.22 12.27
C SER A 36 12.06 13.48 13.10
N ASP A 37 11.09 13.75 13.97
CA ASP A 37 11.15 14.76 15.01
C ASP A 37 11.31 14.02 16.35
N ALA A 38 12.51 14.10 16.94
CA ALA A 38 12.81 13.46 18.22
C ALA A 38 12.02 14.05 19.40
N SER A 39 11.42 15.23 19.22
CA SER A 39 10.59 15.89 20.23
C SER A 39 9.11 15.49 20.16
N ASP A 40 8.70 14.73 19.13
CA ASP A 40 7.31 14.29 18.95
C ASP A 40 7.04 12.99 19.74
N PRO A 41 6.39 13.08 20.92
CA PRO A 41 6.12 11.90 21.76
C PRO A 41 5.13 10.94 21.12
N ASP A 42 4.28 11.41 20.20
CA ASP A 42 3.26 10.60 19.54
C ASP A 42 3.86 9.59 18.57
N ASP A 43 5.05 9.87 18.02
CA ASP A 43 5.76 8.96 17.16
C ASP A 43 6.56 7.89 17.92
N LEU A 44 6.97 8.16 19.18
CA LEU A 44 7.81 7.24 19.97
C LEU A 44 7.19 5.86 20.13
N LYS A 45 5.89 5.76 20.34
CA LYS A 45 5.18 4.46 20.46
C LYS A 45 5.31 3.54 19.24
N PHE A 46 5.73 4.06 18.08
CA PHE A 46 5.94 3.28 16.85
C PHE A 46 7.41 2.91 16.61
N VAL A 47 8.36 3.54 17.32
CA VAL A 47 9.80 3.42 17.06
C VAL A 47 10.63 3.14 18.30
N TYR A 48 10.00 2.92 19.44
CA TYR A 48 10.65 2.63 20.72
C TYR A 48 10.01 1.40 21.36
N GLU A 49 10.83 0.47 21.86
CA GLU A 49 10.37 -0.84 22.35
C GLU A 49 9.44 -0.76 23.57
N ARG A 50 9.55 0.30 24.38
CA ARG A 50 8.71 0.47 25.56
C ARG A 50 7.31 0.95 25.15
N GLY A 51 6.33 0.03 25.24
CA GLY A 51 4.95 0.29 24.85
C GLY A 51 4.76 0.33 23.33
N LEU A 52 5.60 -0.39 22.59
CA LEU A 52 5.58 -0.44 21.12
C LEU A 52 4.22 -0.88 20.60
N VAL A 53 3.68 -0.15 19.64
CA VAL A 53 2.49 -0.50 18.86
C VAL A 53 2.83 -0.49 17.37
N ALA A 54 2.16 -1.35 16.62
CA ALA A 54 2.36 -1.43 15.18
C ALA A 54 1.48 -0.41 14.44
N LEU A 55 2.02 0.20 13.37
CA LEU A 55 1.21 0.95 12.43
C LEU A 55 0.30 -0.02 11.66
N PRO A 56 -1.03 0.24 11.57
CA PRO A 56 -1.97 -0.66 10.91
C PRO A 56 -1.61 -0.97 9.46
N THR A 57 -1.03 0.00 8.76
CA THR A 57 -0.60 -0.14 7.37
C THR A 57 0.57 -1.11 7.17
N MET A 58 1.25 -1.54 8.25
CA MET A 58 2.28 -2.58 8.17
C MET A 58 1.71 -3.93 7.67
N ALA A 59 0.41 -4.19 7.86
CA ALA A 59 -0.24 -5.40 7.36
C ALA A 59 0.01 -5.63 5.85
N VAL A 60 0.19 -4.55 5.06
CA VAL A 60 0.39 -4.68 3.59
C VAL A 60 1.73 -5.30 3.21
N VAL A 61 2.73 -5.29 4.09
CA VAL A 61 4.05 -5.87 3.82
C VAL A 61 4.24 -7.25 4.45
N LEU A 62 3.41 -7.64 5.44
CA LEU A 62 3.52 -8.93 6.12
C LEU A 62 3.03 -10.07 5.23
N ALA A 63 3.77 -11.19 5.23
CA ALA A 63 3.46 -12.39 4.46
C ALA A 63 3.12 -12.09 2.98
N HIS A 64 3.85 -11.14 2.38
CA HIS A 64 3.65 -10.74 0.99
C HIS A 64 4.26 -11.76 0.04
N PRO A 65 3.57 -12.13 -1.05
CA PRO A 65 4.05 -13.17 -2.00
C PRO A 65 5.20 -12.71 -2.90
N GLY A 66 5.78 -11.53 -2.65
CA GLY A 66 6.82 -10.97 -3.52
C GLY A 66 6.26 -10.54 -4.89
N ASN A 67 7.16 -10.41 -5.87
CA ASN A 67 6.80 -10.01 -7.23
C ASN A 67 6.36 -11.21 -8.08
N TRP A 68 5.35 -11.95 -7.64
CA TRP A 68 4.89 -13.17 -8.28
C TRP A 68 4.50 -13.00 -9.77
N LEU A 69 4.06 -11.79 -10.17
CA LEU A 69 3.79 -11.47 -11.57
C LEU A 69 5.04 -11.44 -12.45
N GLU A 70 6.25 -11.32 -11.87
CA GLU A 70 7.53 -11.42 -12.58
C GLU A 70 7.84 -12.86 -13.01
N SER A 71 7.24 -13.85 -12.38
CA SER A 71 7.37 -15.25 -12.77
C SER A 71 6.92 -15.47 -14.22
N LYS A 72 7.70 -16.24 -14.97
CA LYS A 72 7.31 -16.65 -16.33
C LYS A 72 6.00 -17.43 -16.38
N GLU A 73 5.62 -18.06 -15.28
CA GLU A 73 4.37 -18.82 -15.16
C GLU A 73 3.16 -17.90 -15.18
N SER A 74 3.28 -16.64 -14.72
CA SER A 74 2.21 -15.65 -14.77
C SER A 74 1.83 -15.28 -16.19
N THR A 75 2.76 -15.41 -17.15
CA THR A 75 2.67 -14.97 -18.55
C THR A 75 2.41 -13.48 -18.76
N ALA A 76 2.35 -12.69 -17.69
CA ALA A 76 2.13 -11.25 -17.76
C ALA A 76 3.38 -10.50 -18.25
N ASP A 77 3.19 -9.40 -18.97
CA ASP A 77 4.27 -8.45 -19.28
C ASP A 77 4.57 -7.60 -18.04
N TYR A 78 5.38 -8.17 -17.12
CA TYR A 78 5.71 -7.53 -15.84
C TYR A 78 6.29 -6.12 -15.99
N SER A 79 6.99 -5.85 -17.08
CA SER A 79 7.58 -4.52 -17.35
C SER A 79 6.52 -3.42 -17.49
N LYS A 80 5.26 -3.78 -17.74
CA LYS A 80 4.12 -2.88 -17.89
C LYS A 80 3.08 -3.01 -16.77
N VAL A 81 3.42 -3.69 -15.68
CA VAL A 81 2.55 -3.81 -14.51
C VAL A 81 2.68 -2.57 -13.64
N LEU A 82 1.54 -2.00 -13.25
CA LEU A 82 1.47 -0.89 -12.30
C LEU A 82 0.54 -1.24 -11.15
N HIS A 83 0.93 -0.89 -9.92
CA HIS A 83 0.04 -0.96 -8.77
C HIS A 83 -0.98 0.17 -8.86
N GLY A 84 -2.23 -0.15 -9.13
CA GLY A 84 -3.29 0.84 -9.38
C GLY A 84 -4.07 1.22 -8.12
N GLU A 85 -4.44 0.24 -7.30
CA GLU A 85 -5.26 0.47 -6.11
C GLU A 85 -4.80 -0.43 -4.94
N GLN A 86 -4.94 0.09 -3.73
CA GLN A 86 -4.73 -0.67 -2.49
C GLN A 86 -5.91 -0.48 -1.55
N TYR A 87 -6.42 -1.59 -1.03
CA TYR A 87 -7.45 -1.67 0.00
C TYR A 87 -6.88 -2.43 1.19
N LEU A 88 -7.15 -1.94 2.38
CA LEU A 88 -6.82 -2.58 3.66
C LEU A 88 -8.05 -2.54 4.55
N THR A 89 -8.44 -3.67 5.11
CA THR A 89 -9.43 -3.78 6.18
C THR A 89 -8.78 -4.48 7.38
N LEU A 90 -9.00 -3.94 8.57
CA LEU A 90 -8.44 -4.45 9.81
C LEU A 90 -9.57 -4.98 10.69
N ASP A 91 -9.49 -6.25 11.02
CA ASP A 91 -10.45 -6.90 11.94
C ASP A 91 -10.05 -6.63 13.41
N ARG A 92 -8.75 -6.50 13.67
CA ARG A 92 -8.17 -6.16 14.98
C ARG A 92 -6.83 -5.41 14.83
N PRO A 93 -6.34 -4.75 15.89
CA PRO A 93 -5.02 -4.14 15.87
C PRO A 93 -3.93 -5.16 15.56
N LEU A 94 -2.93 -4.75 14.76
CA LEU A 94 -1.77 -5.55 14.47
C LEU A 94 -0.86 -5.60 15.70
N PRO A 95 -0.49 -6.79 16.20
CA PRO A 95 0.50 -6.91 17.29
C PRO A 95 1.87 -6.34 16.86
N PRO A 96 2.71 -5.88 17.80
CA PRO A 96 4.06 -5.38 17.47
C PRO A 96 5.06 -6.47 17.09
N LYS A 97 4.73 -7.74 17.30
CA LYS A 97 5.49 -8.91 16.89
C LYS A 97 4.56 -10.12 16.82
N GLY A 98 4.96 -11.14 16.09
CA GLY A 98 4.20 -12.39 15.98
C GLY A 98 4.57 -13.20 14.75
N THR A 99 3.83 -14.29 14.56
CA THR A 99 3.89 -15.09 13.33
C THR A 99 2.53 -15.08 12.68
N VAL A 100 2.49 -14.75 11.40
CA VAL A 100 1.27 -14.65 10.61
C VAL A 100 1.30 -15.56 9.40
N ILE A 101 0.11 -15.95 8.93
CA ILE A 101 -0.08 -16.71 7.70
C ILE A 101 -0.79 -15.82 6.69
N GLY A 102 -0.15 -15.59 5.55
CA GLY A 102 -0.76 -14.91 4.40
C GLY A 102 -1.38 -15.91 3.44
N ARG A 103 -2.68 -15.78 3.17
CA ARG A 103 -3.42 -16.56 2.17
C ARG A 103 -3.85 -15.68 1.03
N GLY A 104 -3.31 -15.96 -0.15
CA GLY A 104 -3.59 -15.19 -1.36
C GLY A 104 -4.61 -15.86 -2.26
N ARG A 105 -5.39 -15.07 -2.99
CA ARG A 105 -6.24 -15.53 -4.09
C ARG A 105 -6.41 -14.46 -5.15
N ILE A 106 -6.66 -14.87 -6.39
CA ILE A 106 -7.16 -13.95 -7.40
C ILE A 106 -8.67 -13.75 -7.20
N VAL A 107 -9.07 -12.49 -7.13
CA VAL A 107 -10.48 -12.10 -7.00
C VAL A 107 -11.11 -11.94 -8.36
N ASP A 108 -10.42 -11.23 -9.25
CA ASP A 108 -10.93 -10.94 -10.59
C ASP A 108 -9.82 -10.55 -11.57
N LEU A 109 -10.11 -10.76 -12.86
CA LEU A 109 -9.29 -10.31 -13.98
C LEU A 109 -10.22 -9.74 -15.04
N LEU A 110 -10.16 -8.40 -15.24
CA LEU A 110 -11.02 -7.67 -16.14
C LEU A 110 -10.26 -7.24 -17.39
N ASP A 111 -10.79 -7.58 -18.56
CA ASP A 111 -10.24 -7.12 -19.85
C ASP A 111 -10.70 -5.70 -20.15
N LYS A 112 -9.78 -4.76 -20.28
CA LYS A 112 -10.08 -3.36 -20.62
C LYS A 112 -9.80 -3.04 -22.08
N GLY A 113 -9.53 -4.07 -22.88
CA GLY A 113 -9.17 -3.94 -24.27
C GLY A 113 -7.68 -3.74 -24.51
N LYS A 114 -7.24 -3.92 -25.76
CA LYS A 114 -5.80 -3.90 -26.14
C LYS A 114 -5.08 -2.61 -25.76
N GLU A 115 -5.78 -1.48 -25.81
CA GLU A 115 -5.17 -0.17 -25.53
C GLU A 115 -5.04 0.12 -24.03
N LYS A 116 -5.99 -0.37 -23.23
CA LYS A 116 -6.06 -0.10 -21.79
C LYS A 116 -5.45 -1.20 -20.93
N GLY A 117 -5.20 -2.38 -21.51
CA GLY A 117 -4.68 -3.53 -20.77
C GLY A 117 -5.75 -4.29 -19.99
N ALA A 118 -5.37 -4.85 -18.86
CA ALA A 118 -6.27 -5.57 -17.95
C ALA A 118 -6.13 -5.09 -16.51
N LEU A 119 -7.19 -5.29 -15.70
CA LEU A 119 -7.17 -5.07 -14.25
C LEU A 119 -7.20 -6.42 -13.56
N LEU A 120 -6.19 -6.69 -12.75
CA LEU A 120 -6.07 -7.89 -11.92
C LEU A 120 -6.28 -7.52 -10.46
N TYR A 121 -7.33 -8.06 -9.84
CA TYR A 121 -7.59 -7.93 -8.42
C TYR A 121 -7.08 -9.19 -7.69
N ALA A 122 -6.16 -8.98 -6.77
CA ALA A 122 -5.62 -10.02 -5.89
C ALA A 122 -5.91 -9.65 -4.44
N GLU A 123 -6.38 -10.63 -3.67
CA GLU A 123 -6.67 -10.48 -2.24
C GLU A 123 -5.70 -11.32 -1.42
N ARG A 124 -5.28 -10.80 -0.28
CA ARG A 124 -4.54 -11.53 0.73
C ARG A 124 -5.19 -11.35 2.09
N THR A 125 -5.49 -12.46 2.76
CA THR A 125 -5.91 -12.49 4.16
C THR A 125 -4.70 -12.75 5.04
N LEU A 126 -4.56 -11.99 6.12
CA LEU A 126 -3.53 -12.16 7.12
C LEU A 126 -4.15 -12.78 8.37
N LEU A 127 -3.70 -13.98 8.72
CA LEU A 127 -4.16 -14.74 9.87
C LEU A 127 -3.06 -14.77 10.93
N ASP A 128 -3.43 -14.66 12.19
CA ASP A 128 -2.55 -14.99 13.30
C ASP A 128 -2.28 -16.50 13.29
N LYS A 129 -1.01 -16.91 13.32
CA LYS A 129 -0.66 -18.33 13.25
C LYS A 129 -1.08 -19.11 14.48
N GLU A 130 -1.05 -18.49 15.65
CA GLU A 130 -1.33 -19.16 16.93
C GLU A 130 -2.83 -19.34 17.13
N THR A 131 -3.62 -18.30 16.88
CA THR A 131 -5.07 -18.31 17.14
C THR A 131 -5.90 -18.67 15.93
N GLY A 132 -5.36 -18.55 14.72
CA GLY A 132 -6.09 -18.69 13.46
C GLY A 132 -7.04 -17.53 13.15
N GLU A 133 -7.10 -16.52 14.02
CA GLU A 133 -7.96 -15.34 13.83
C GLU A 133 -7.46 -14.44 12.72
N ARG A 134 -8.40 -13.86 11.98
CA ARG A 134 -8.07 -12.90 10.94
C ARG A 134 -7.68 -11.56 11.55
N ILE A 135 -6.50 -11.06 11.14
CA ILE A 135 -5.99 -9.74 11.52
C ILE A 135 -6.42 -8.69 10.51
N ALA A 136 -6.23 -9.00 9.21
CA ALA A 136 -6.49 -8.05 8.15
C ALA A 136 -6.80 -8.75 6.82
N THR A 137 -7.45 -8.00 5.94
CA THR A 137 -7.62 -8.36 4.52
C THR A 137 -7.09 -7.21 3.66
N MET A 138 -6.23 -7.53 2.70
CA MET A 138 -5.69 -6.59 1.73
C MET A 138 -6.13 -7.00 0.34
N THR A 139 -6.64 -6.05 -0.45
CA THR A 139 -6.89 -6.26 -1.88
C THR A 139 -6.07 -5.25 -2.66
N SER A 140 -5.34 -5.71 -3.67
CA SER A 140 -4.62 -4.86 -4.60
C SER A 140 -5.21 -4.98 -5.99
N ALA A 141 -5.22 -3.87 -6.74
CA ALA A 141 -5.50 -3.88 -8.16
C ALA A 141 -4.22 -3.57 -8.93
N ALA A 142 -3.79 -4.52 -9.76
CA ALA A 142 -2.68 -4.31 -10.69
C ALA A 142 -3.23 -4.01 -12.09
N MET A 143 -2.72 -2.94 -12.71
CA MET A 143 -2.96 -2.62 -14.11
C MET A 143 -1.91 -3.34 -14.95
N LEU A 144 -2.33 -4.31 -15.75
CA LEU A 144 -1.51 -5.07 -16.70
C LEU A 144 -1.63 -4.38 -18.07
N ARG A 145 -0.83 -3.34 -18.30
CA ARG A 145 -0.96 -2.46 -19.49
C ARG A 145 -0.59 -3.16 -20.79
N GLY A 146 0.15 -4.27 -20.73
CA GLY A 146 0.56 -5.07 -21.88
C GLY A 146 -0.42 -6.18 -22.27
N ASP A 147 -1.40 -6.52 -21.42
CA ASP A 147 -2.06 -7.81 -21.44
C ASP A 147 -3.60 -7.70 -21.58
N GLY A 148 -4.08 -6.73 -22.34
CA GLY A 148 -5.50 -6.57 -22.63
C GLY A 148 -5.94 -7.12 -23.98
N GLY A 149 -7.24 -7.21 -24.20
CA GLY A 149 -7.84 -7.67 -25.46
C GLY A 149 -7.91 -9.19 -25.61
N PHE A 150 -7.96 -9.92 -24.49
CA PHE A 150 -8.10 -11.38 -24.51
C PHE A 150 -9.56 -11.86 -24.54
N GLY A 151 -10.55 -10.94 -24.64
CA GLY A 151 -11.98 -11.28 -24.74
C GLY A 151 -12.65 -11.64 -23.42
N GLY A 152 -12.05 -11.27 -22.29
CA GLY A 152 -12.63 -11.45 -20.97
C GLY A 152 -13.73 -10.42 -20.63
N LYS A 153 -14.39 -10.60 -19.46
CA LYS A 153 -15.34 -9.60 -18.97
C LYS A 153 -14.63 -8.26 -18.69
N SER A 154 -15.30 -7.15 -18.98
CA SER A 154 -14.77 -5.80 -18.77
C SER A 154 -15.15 -5.16 -17.42
N GLY A 155 -16.08 -5.78 -16.68
CA GLY A 155 -16.57 -5.31 -15.40
C GLY A 155 -17.60 -6.27 -14.78
N PRO A 156 -18.26 -5.88 -13.67
CA PRO A 156 -18.07 -4.61 -12.96
C PRO A 156 -16.71 -4.52 -12.23
N GLN A 157 -16.27 -3.30 -11.96
CA GLN A 157 -15.12 -3.02 -11.09
C GLN A 157 -15.58 -2.20 -9.88
N PRO A 158 -14.89 -2.23 -8.74
CA PRO A 158 -15.21 -1.38 -7.60
C PRO A 158 -15.28 0.10 -8.02
N ALA A 159 -16.33 0.79 -7.59
CA ALA A 159 -16.46 2.22 -7.86
C ALA A 159 -15.36 2.99 -7.10
N ALA A 160 -14.73 3.95 -7.78
CA ALA A 160 -13.84 4.86 -7.10
C ALA A 160 -14.59 5.69 -6.06
N HIS A 161 -14.04 5.80 -4.86
CA HIS A 161 -14.57 6.73 -3.87
C HIS A 161 -14.53 8.15 -4.43
N GLN A 162 -15.64 8.89 -4.31
CA GLN A 162 -15.70 10.29 -4.74
C GLN A 162 -15.28 11.18 -3.57
N LEU A 163 -14.30 12.04 -3.82
CA LEU A 163 -13.92 13.04 -2.82
C LEU A 163 -15.02 14.10 -2.72
N PRO A 164 -15.26 14.65 -1.51
CA PRO A 164 -16.19 15.77 -1.36
C PRO A 164 -15.74 16.98 -2.17
N ASP A 165 -16.70 17.77 -2.62
CA ASP A 165 -16.43 19.07 -3.23
C ASP A 165 -15.87 20.04 -2.19
N GLY A 166 -15.06 20.99 -2.64
CA GLY A 166 -14.52 22.06 -1.80
C GLY A 166 -13.15 21.75 -1.19
N GLN A 167 -12.71 22.67 -0.33
CA GLN A 167 -11.39 22.59 0.28
C GLN A 167 -11.32 21.53 1.39
N PRO A 168 -10.16 20.88 1.60
CA PRO A 168 -9.98 19.98 2.71
C PRO A 168 -10.16 20.70 4.06
N LEU A 169 -10.81 20.04 5.01
CA LEU A 169 -11.01 20.58 6.35
C LEU A 169 -9.73 20.53 7.19
N ARG A 170 -8.83 19.60 6.87
CA ARG A 170 -7.53 19.43 7.53
C ARG A 170 -6.50 18.97 6.50
N HIS A 171 -5.23 19.21 6.81
CA HIS A 171 -4.12 18.58 6.11
C HIS A 171 -2.97 18.30 7.07
N LEU A 172 -2.12 17.38 6.70
CA LEU A 172 -0.87 17.10 7.39
C LEU A 172 0.24 16.89 6.36
N ASP A 173 1.36 17.60 6.56
CA ASP A 173 2.55 17.50 5.72
C ASP A 173 3.56 16.58 6.40
N ILE A 174 4.00 15.56 5.67
CA ILE A 174 5.06 14.65 6.10
C ILE A 174 6.15 14.66 5.04
N LYS A 175 7.33 15.12 5.41
CA LYS A 175 8.51 15.05 4.55
C LYS A 175 9.07 13.64 4.58
N THR A 176 9.25 13.04 3.41
CA THR A 176 9.98 11.77 3.29
C THR A 176 11.47 12.04 3.34
N HIS A 177 12.26 11.08 3.84
CA HIS A 177 13.71 11.18 3.80
C HIS A 177 14.24 10.79 2.43
N SER A 178 15.40 11.32 2.04
CA SER A 178 16.08 10.97 0.78
C SER A 178 16.44 9.47 0.68
N ASN A 179 16.53 8.77 1.81
CA ASN A 179 16.78 7.34 1.90
C ASN A 179 15.54 6.50 2.27
N SER A 180 14.33 7.10 2.32
CA SER A 180 13.09 6.39 2.72
C SER A 180 12.86 5.12 1.90
N ALA A 181 13.11 5.14 0.59
CA ALA A 181 12.96 3.96 -0.25
C ALA A 181 13.94 2.84 0.14
N LEU A 182 15.18 3.18 0.53
CA LEU A 182 16.19 2.22 0.96
C LEU A 182 15.87 1.60 2.32
N ILE A 183 15.21 2.35 3.20
CA ILE A 183 14.73 1.85 4.49
C ILE A 183 13.48 0.98 4.27
N TYR A 184 12.48 1.51 3.56
CA TYR A 184 11.20 0.82 3.36
C TYR A 184 11.33 -0.54 2.66
N ARG A 185 12.24 -0.65 1.66
CA ARG A 185 12.48 -1.94 0.97
C ARG A 185 12.91 -3.08 1.89
N LEU A 186 13.44 -2.76 3.06
CA LEU A 186 13.82 -3.77 4.07
C LEU A 186 12.60 -4.43 4.72
N SER A 187 11.42 -3.86 4.58
CA SER A 187 10.13 -4.44 5.01
C SER A 187 9.54 -5.45 4.01
N GLY A 188 10.28 -5.79 2.92
CA GLY A 188 9.90 -6.91 2.04
C GLY A 188 9.90 -6.62 0.55
N ASP A 189 9.59 -5.43 0.10
CA ASP A 189 9.60 -5.09 -1.34
C ASP A 189 10.99 -4.63 -1.80
N ARG A 190 11.71 -5.56 -2.41
CA ARG A 190 13.09 -5.35 -2.90
C ARG A 190 13.17 -5.04 -4.40
N ASN A 191 12.07 -4.63 -5.04
CA ASN A 191 12.07 -4.25 -6.45
C ASN A 191 13.18 -3.21 -6.72
N PRO A 192 14.09 -3.48 -7.67
CA PRO A 192 15.22 -2.58 -7.97
C PRO A 192 14.78 -1.19 -8.44
N LEU A 193 13.56 -1.02 -8.91
CA LEU A 193 12.98 0.28 -9.29
C LEU A 193 13.08 1.33 -8.16
N HIS A 194 13.11 0.87 -6.90
CA HIS A 194 13.14 1.72 -5.71
C HIS A 194 14.56 1.95 -5.14
N ALA A 195 15.59 1.38 -5.78
CA ALA A 195 16.96 1.43 -5.24
C ALA A 195 18.05 1.63 -6.31
N ASP A 196 17.85 1.06 -7.51
CA ASP A 196 18.85 1.06 -8.58
C ASP A 196 18.54 2.15 -9.63
N PRO A 197 19.42 3.16 -9.80
CA PRO A 197 19.22 4.20 -10.80
C PRO A 197 19.09 3.67 -12.24
N ALA A 198 19.81 2.59 -12.57
CA ALA A 198 19.68 1.99 -13.89
C ALA A 198 18.31 1.32 -14.11
N ALA A 199 17.77 0.68 -13.08
CA ALA A 199 16.42 0.13 -13.12
C ALA A 199 15.36 1.25 -13.23
N ALA A 200 15.52 2.35 -12.48
CA ALA A 200 14.65 3.50 -12.56
C ALA A 200 14.63 4.13 -13.95
N THR A 201 15.81 4.31 -14.57
CA THR A 201 15.94 4.83 -15.94
C THR A 201 15.25 3.93 -16.96
N ARG A 202 15.42 2.61 -16.87
CA ARG A 202 14.68 1.65 -17.73
C ARG A 202 13.17 1.73 -17.53
N GLY A 203 12.71 2.03 -16.30
CA GLY A 203 11.30 2.27 -15.99
C GLY A 203 10.76 3.64 -16.41
N GLY A 204 11.59 4.49 -17.03
CA GLY A 204 11.21 5.84 -17.50
C GLY A 204 11.27 6.91 -16.41
N PHE A 205 11.93 6.65 -15.27
CA PHE A 205 12.07 7.61 -14.16
C PHE A 205 13.48 8.21 -14.13
N ARG A 206 13.55 9.48 -13.70
CA ARG A 206 14.83 10.20 -13.57
C ARG A 206 15.72 9.68 -12.44
N MET A 207 15.14 8.99 -11.46
CA MET A 207 15.80 8.41 -10.29
C MET A 207 14.89 7.36 -9.65
N PRO A 208 15.40 6.52 -8.74
CA PRO A 208 14.58 5.58 -7.98
C PRO A 208 13.38 6.26 -7.31
N ILE A 209 12.20 5.67 -7.49
CA ILE A 209 10.94 6.19 -6.92
C ILE A 209 10.67 5.59 -5.55
N LEU A 210 9.88 6.27 -4.73
CA LEU A 210 9.37 5.73 -3.48
C LEU A 210 8.33 4.63 -3.78
N HIS A 211 8.26 3.61 -2.94
CA HIS A 211 7.25 2.57 -3.03
C HIS A 211 5.84 3.17 -2.89
N GLY A 212 4.91 2.76 -3.74
CA GLY A 212 3.50 3.17 -3.61
C GLY A 212 2.94 2.83 -2.23
N LEU A 213 3.25 1.63 -1.70
CA LEU A 213 2.82 1.22 -0.36
C LEU A 213 3.49 2.01 0.77
N CYS A 214 4.69 2.59 0.57
CA CYS A 214 5.26 3.56 1.49
C CYS A 214 4.42 4.85 1.52
N THR A 215 4.07 5.37 0.34
CA THR A 215 3.19 6.55 0.23
C THR A 215 1.82 6.30 0.88
N PHE A 216 1.25 5.10 0.69
CA PHE A 216 0.04 4.65 1.36
C PHE A 216 0.20 4.65 2.89
N GLY A 217 1.33 4.13 3.39
CA GLY A 217 1.66 4.11 4.82
C GLY A 217 1.81 5.52 5.42
N VAL A 218 2.47 6.44 4.69
CA VAL A 218 2.60 7.86 5.09
C VAL A 218 1.24 8.53 5.20
N ALA A 219 0.33 8.31 4.23
CA ALA A 219 -1.03 8.83 4.31
C ALA A 219 -1.80 8.21 5.50
N GLY A 220 -1.65 6.91 5.76
CA GLY A 220 -2.22 6.26 6.94
C GLY A 220 -1.72 6.87 8.25
N ARG A 221 -0.41 7.15 8.36
CA ARG A 221 0.17 7.86 9.51
C ARG A 221 -0.42 9.27 9.68
N ALA A 222 -0.59 10.01 8.58
CA ALA A 222 -1.21 11.32 8.62
C ALA A 222 -2.65 11.27 9.15
N ILE A 223 -3.44 10.27 8.71
CA ILE A 223 -4.81 10.06 9.19
C ILE A 223 -4.82 9.70 10.68
N LEU A 224 -3.92 8.82 11.14
CA LEU A 224 -3.79 8.47 12.56
C LEU A 224 -3.53 9.72 13.42
N LYS A 225 -2.60 10.58 13.02
CA LYS A 225 -2.28 11.82 13.75
C LYS A 225 -3.45 12.81 13.72
N ALA A 226 -4.03 13.07 12.55
CA ALA A 226 -5.03 14.11 12.39
C ALA A 226 -6.45 13.73 12.84
N CYS A 227 -6.82 12.43 12.78
CA CYS A 227 -8.21 11.99 12.95
C CYS A 227 -8.41 10.89 14.01
N CYS A 228 -7.33 10.20 14.44
CA CYS A 228 -7.43 9.11 15.41
C CYS A 228 -6.83 9.44 16.78
N GLY A 229 -6.30 10.65 16.99
CA GLY A 229 -5.55 10.98 18.21
C GLY A 229 -4.29 10.11 18.38
N GLY A 230 -3.73 9.65 17.26
CA GLY A 230 -2.58 8.76 17.24
C GLY A 230 -2.87 7.30 17.60
N ASP A 231 -4.11 6.93 17.90
CA ASP A 231 -4.48 5.55 18.27
C ASP A 231 -4.65 4.67 17.01
N PRO A 232 -3.76 3.67 16.77
CA PRO A 232 -3.85 2.79 15.62
C PRO A 232 -5.08 1.87 15.63
N ALA A 233 -5.67 1.59 16.80
CA ALA A 233 -6.85 0.73 16.93
C ALA A 233 -8.11 1.35 16.31
N ARG A 234 -8.11 2.68 16.13
CA ARG A 234 -9.24 3.40 15.53
C ARG A 234 -9.29 3.29 14.02
N LEU A 235 -8.21 2.98 13.33
CA LEU A 235 -8.23 2.79 11.88
C LEU A 235 -8.78 1.39 11.54
N LYS A 236 -9.94 1.33 10.88
CA LYS A 236 -10.61 0.07 10.49
C LYS A 236 -10.40 -0.28 9.02
N SER A 237 -10.34 0.70 8.15
CA SER A 237 -9.99 0.45 6.76
C SER A 237 -9.31 1.65 6.12
N LEU A 238 -8.54 1.39 5.07
CA LEU A 238 -7.87 2.41 4.27
C LEU A 238 -7.83 1.95 2.82
N GLN A 239 -8.28 2.80 1.89
CA GLN A 239 -8.23 2.51 0.47
C GLN A 239 -7.78 3.73 -0.34
N VAL A 240 -7.07 3.49 -1.44
CA VAL A 240 -6.58 4.55 -2.35
C VAL A 240 -6.45 4.05 -3.78
N ARG A 241 -6.36 5.02 -4.70
CA ARG A 241 -5.78 4.88 -6.05
C ARG A 241 -4.43 5.57 -6.12
N PHE A 242 -3.45 4.89 -6.71
CA PHE A 242 -2.15 5.48 -7.01
C PHE A 242 -2.25 6.25 -8.33
N SER A 243 -1.87 7.54 -8.31
CA SER A 243 -2.06 8.45 -9.46
C SER A 243 -0.74 8.88 -10.10
N ALA A 244 0.33 9.02 -9.31
CA ALA A 244 1.64 9.41 -9.80
C ALA A 244 2.76 8.93 -8.84
N PRO A 245 4.01 8.85 -9.33
CA PRO A 245 5.16 8.46 -8.49
C PRO A 245 5.55 9.56 -7.51
N VAL A 246 6.13 9.13 -6.38
CA VAL A 246 6.80 9.98 -5.40
C VAL A 246 8.29 9.74 -5.47
N PHE A 247 9.10 10.79 -5.34
CA PHE A 247 10.55 10.66 -5.20
C PHE A 247 10.95 10.79 -3.73
N PRO A 248 11.92 10.00 -3.25
CA PRO A 248 12.43 10.14 -1.90
C PRO A 248 12.92 11.58 -1.62
N GLY A 249 12.56 12.14 -0.47
CA GLY A 249 12.84 13.53 -0.10
C GLY A 249 11.71 14.51 -0.41
N GLU A 250 10.67 14.11 -1.13
CA GLU A 250 9.50 14.96 -1.37
C GLU A 250 8.57 14.99 -0.14
N THR A 251 7.84 16.10 0.01
CA THR A 251 6.86 16.33 1.08
C THR A 251 5.48 15.90 0.61
N LEU A 252 4.86 14.99 1.35
CA LEU A 252 3.50 14.52 1.11
C LEU A 252 2.52 15.30 1.99
N ARG A 253 1.66 16.11 1.36
CA ARG A 253 0.47 16.68 1.99
C ARG A 253 -0.68 15.72 1.88
N THR A 254 -1.17 15.21 3.00
CA THR A 254 -2.43 14.46 3.05
C THR A 254 -3.56 15.43 3.38
N GLU A 255 -4.44 15.64 2.41
CA GLU A 255 -5.63 16.49 2.50
C GLU A 255 -6.81 15.64 2.94
N LEU A 256 -7.57 16.09 3.96
CA LEU A 256 -8.54 15.30 4.70
C LEU A 256 -9.91 15.99 4.75
N TRP A 257 -10.96 15.23 4.52
CA TRP A 257 -12.37 15.59 4.69
C TRP A 257 -13.02 14.63 5.68
N PRO A 258 -12.85 14.81 7.01
CA PRO A 258 -13.50 13.99 8.02
C PRO A 258 -15.02 14.21 8.00
N ASN A 259 -15.78 13.10 8.05
CA ASN A 259 -17.23 13.10 8.15
C ASN A 259 -17.70 11.89 8.97
N GLY A 260 -18.02 12.11 10.26
CA GLY A 260 -18.36 11.04 11.20
C GLY A 260 -17.22 10.03 11.34
N GLY A 261 -17.52 8.76 11.14
CA GLY A 261 -16.55 7.66 11.16
C GLY A 261 -15.78 7.46 9.84
N GLU A 262 -15.93 8.33 8.84
CA GLU A 262 -15.24 8.25 7.56
C GLU A 262 -14.34 9.47 7.33
N VAL A 263 -13.23 9.26 6.67
CA VAL A 263 -12.31 10.32 6.23
C VAL A 263 -12.02 10.11 4.76
N SER A 264 -12.58 10.97 3.91
CA SER A 264 -12.15 11.07 2.52
C SER A 264 -10.79 11.75 2.48
N PHE A 265 -9.89 11.32 1.59
CA PHE A 265 -8.58 11.94 1.51
C PHE A 265 -7.93 11.81 0.14
N ARG A 266 -6.94 12.66 -0.11
CA ARG A 266 -5.95 12.51 -1.18
C ARG A 266 -4.57 12.92 -0.66
N ALA A 267 -3.52 12.48 -1.32
CA ALA A 267 -2.17 12.96 -1.01
C ALA A 267 -1.53 13.62 -2.24
N ARG A 268 -0.82 14.72 -1.98
CA ARG A 268 -0.16 15.54 -2.99
C ARG A 268 1.31 15.73 -2.63
N VAL A 269 2.18 15.67 -3.61
CA VAL A 269 3.58 16.12 -3.48
C VAL A 269 3.62 17.63 -3.59
N MET A 270 4.14 18.29 -2.56
CA MET A 270 4.14 19.75 -2.46
C MET A 270 5.11 20.42 -3.44
N GLU A 271 6.28 19.83 -3.64
CA GLU A 271 7.33 20.38 -4.51
C GLU A 271 6.93 20.42 -6.00
N ARG A 272 6.01 19.56 -6.42
CA ARG A 272 5.59 19.44 -7.82
C ARG A 272 4.11 19.74 -8.05
N ASP A 273 3.37 19.97 -6.99
CA ASP A 273 1.90 20.14 -7.01
C ASP A 273 1.16 18.99 -7.73
N VAL A 274 1.56 17.74 -7.48
CA VAL A 274 1.01 16.54 -8.13
C VAL A 274 0.29 15.66 -7.14
N VAL A 275 -0.97 15.29 -7.45
CA VAL A 275 -1.73 14.30 -6.69
C VAL A 275 -1.14 12.91 -6.95
N VAL A 276 -0.71 12.23 -5.89
CA VAL A 276 -0.04 10.91 -5.94
C VAL A 276 -0.90 9.79 -5.39
N LEU A 277 -1.79 10.09 -4.42
CA LEU A 277 -2.88 9.23 -3.98
C LEU A 277 -4.19 9.97 -4.17
N ASN A 278 -5.18 9.30 -4.76
CA ASN A 278 -6.50 9.87 -5.01
C ASN A 278 -7.62 8.91 -4.60
N ASN A 279 -8.84 9.42 -4.54
CA ASN A 279 -10.03 8.62 -4.23
C ASN A 279 -9.90 7.86 -2.90
N GLY A 280 -9.16 8.44 -1.95
CA GLY A 280 -8.87 7.84 -0.66
C GLY A 280 -10.08 7.85 0.27
N LEU A 281 -10.30 6.74 0.96
CA LEU A 281 -11.28 6.61 2.03
C LEU A 281 -10.68 5.83 3.19
N ALA A 282 -10.76 6.39 4.38
CA ALA A 282 -10.49 5.69 5.64
C ALA A 282 -11.76 5.56 6.46
N ARG A 283 -11.96 4.42 7.14
CA ARG A 283 -13.01 4.22 8.12
C ARG A 283 -12.40 4.10 9.50
N LEU A 284 -13.00 4.80 10.45
CA LEU A 284 -12.54 4.89 11.82
C LEU A 284 -13.61 4.33 12.75
N SER A 285 -13.18 3.69 13.86
CA SER A 285 -14.09 3.45 14.98
C SER A 285 -14.26 4.73 15.80
N GLY A 286 -15.41 4.88 16.40
CA GLY A 286 -15.68 5.93 17.36
C GLY A 286 -14.79 5.85 18.60
#